data_c24a68f7d946a9ab8863b6a821e2bcd5
#
_entry.id   c24a68f7d946a9ab8863b6a821e2bcd5
#
_cell.length_a   1.000
_cell.length_b   1.000
_cell.length_c   1.000
_cell.angle_alpha   90.00
_cell.angle_beta   90.00
_cell.angle_gamma   90.00
#
_symmetry.space_group_name_H-M   'P 1'
#
loop_
_entity.id
_entity.type
_entity.pdbx_description
1 polymer ?
#
loop_
_entity_poly.entity_id
_entity_poly.type
_entity_poly.pdbx_seq_one_letter_code
_entity_poly.pdbx_strand_id
1 'polypeptide(L)'
;MLTHISRALRGVSIALTLGLVAAVAACQPGSYRAAIEPTLVATDRPPLSEIEWLDNPRDWQGPSTAVLATNLLDPLDASDTAPSLPVTVTSDDLAGAREVTVESAERIIAVDLSGSLAQTLWGLGLGDRLVGRDISTTLPGTEDLPVVTGTGHSISVESVLELRPDLVLTDGTVGPIDVMLQLRQAGITLVFIREPAGLSQPAAQARHVAEVVGLPLLGEQMAEVVEEEIQRVVNTIESNIPPDREDRLRMVFLYLRGANGIYYLFGDESGAGDLIEALGGIDVAGEIGWEGLRPMTDEALISANPDLILVMSHGLDSVGGVDQLFEKKPAIGLTTAGQNRRFVDMADAVVLGFGPRTPGVLDALARAIYAPTP
;
A
#
# COMPACT_ATOMS: atom_id res chain seq x y z
N MET A 1 -8.39 -35.41 83.49
CA MET A 1 -8.31 -34.82 84.82
C MET A 1 -8.06 -33.34 84.59
N LEU A 2 -9.10 -32.55 84.83
CA LEU A 2 -9.10 -31.26 85.51
C LEU A 2 -8.23 -30.15 84.86
N THR A 3 -8.74 -29.08 84.47
CA THR A 3 -9.74 -28.06 84.83
C THR A 3 -9.14 -26.67 84.65
N HIS A 4 -9.86 -25.81 84.04
CA HIS A 4 -10.11 -24.39 84.37
C HIS A 4 -8.92 -23.40 84.34
N ILE A 5 -9.00 -22.17 83.94
CA ILE A 5 -10.00 -21.08 84.05
C ILE A 5 -9.43 -19.86 83.24
N SER A 6 -10.16 -19.30 82.38
CA SER A 6 -10.79 -17.99 82.21
C SER A 6 -10.01 -16.67 82.37
N ARG A 7 -10.47 -15.74 81.55
CA ARG A 7 -10.59 -14.26 81.58
C ARG A 7 -9.46 -13.45 80.97
N ALA A 8 -9.71 -12.92 79.86
CA ALA A 8 -10.29 -11.62 79.52
C ALA A 8 -9.39 -10.42 79.82
N LEU A 9 -8.95 -9.75 78.80
CA LEU A 9 -8.87 -8.28 78.80
C LEU A 9 -8.82 -7.74 77.35
N ARG A 10 -9.67 -6.74 77.17
CA ARG A 10 -9.87 -6.00 75.94
C ARG A 10 -8.62 -5.16 75.60
N GLY A 11 -8.17 -5.20 74.39
CA GLY A 11 -7.16 -4.26 73.83
C GLY A 11 -7.48 -3.97 72.40
N VAL A 12 -7.80 -2.72 72.09
CA VAL A 12 -8.04 -2.12 70.85
C VAL A 12 -6.80 -2.32 69.95
N SER A 13 -6.96 -2.99 68.81
CA SER A 13 -5.92 -3.09 67.81
C SER A 13 -6.42 -2.48 66.53
N ILE A 14 -5.75 -1.40 66.11
CA ILE A 14 -5.84 -0.73 64.90
C ILE A 14 -5.33 -1.69 63.78
N ALA A 15 -6.21 -2.10 62.91
CA ALA A 15 -5.86 -2.92 61.76
C ALA A 15 -5.18 -2.05 60.68
N LEU A 16 -3.89 -2.21 60.54
CA LEU A 16 -3.10 -1.69 59.41
C LEU A 16 -3.18 -2.76 58.30
N THR A 17 -4.14 -2.61 57.39
CA THR A 17 -4.19 -3.42 56.16
C THR A 17 -3.16 -2.90 55.16
N LEU A 18 -1.99 -3.52 55.13
CA LEU A 18 -1.06 -3.40 53.99
C LEU A 18 -1.70 -4.12 52.81
N GLY A 19 -2.27 -3.34 51.87
CA GLY A 19 -2.67 -3.82 50.56
C GLY A 19 -1.43 -4.14 49.72
N LEU A 20 -1.13 -5.42 49.58
CA LEU A 20 -0.17 -5.92 48.61
C LEU A 20 -0.84 -5.81 47.23
N VAL A 21 -0.60 -4.68 46.53
CA VAL A 21 -0.95 -4.56 45.09
C VAL A 21 0.06 -5.40 44.35
N ALA A 22 -0.32 -6.63 44.03
CA ALA A 22 0.38 -7.42 43.03
C ALA A 22 0.20 -6.71 41.67
N ALA A 23 1.24 -6.01 41.24
CA ALA A 23 1.35 -5.54 39.86
C ALA A 23 1.48 -6.76 38.97
N VAL A 24 0.37 -7.26 38.45
CA VAL A 24 0.37 -8.14 37.29
C VAL A 24 0.82 -7.26 36.14
N ALA A 25 2.10 -7.34 35.84
CA ALA A 25 2.62 -6.87 34.56
C ALA A 25 1.99 -7.77 33.50
N ALA A 26 0.81 -7.37 33.03
CA ALA A 26 0.29 -7.88 31.76
C ALA A 26 1.31 -7.51 30.71
N CYS A 27 2.04 -8.52 30.18
CA CYS A 27 2.67 -8.41 28.88
C CYS A 27 1.54 -8.12 27.90
N GLN A 28 1.26 -6.85 27.67
CA GLN A 28 0.50 -6.47 26.49
C GLN A 28 1.37 -6.91 25.31
N PRO A 29 0.86 -7.78 24.43
CA PRO A 29 1.49 -7.96 23.12
C PRO A 29 1.61 -6.55 22.54
N GLY A 30 2.83 -6.18 22.16
CA GLY A 30 3.10 -4.84 21.64
C GLY A 30 1.99 -4.48 20.69
N SER A 31 1.35 -3.35 20.94
CA SER A 31 0.40 -2.77 20.02
C SER A 31 1.14 -2.60 18.69
N TYR A 32 0.95 -3.52 17.78
CA TYR A 32 1.25 -3.31 16.38
C TYR A 32 0.44 -2.07 16.03
N ARG A 33 1.13 -0.95 15.90
CA ARG A 33 0.51 0.26 15.41
C ARG A 33 -0.05 -0.14 14.05
N ALA A 34 -1.35 0.01 13.89
CA ALA A 34 -2.06 -0.27 12.64
C ALA A 34 -1.24 0.31 11.49
N ALA A 35 -1.21 -0.39 10.36
CA ALA A 35 -0.52 0.03 9.15
C ALA A 35 -0.63 1.55 9.04
N ILE A 36 0.53 2.21 8.91
CA ILE A 36 0.61 3.67 8.91
C ILE A 36 -0.33 4.13 7.81
N GLU A 37 -1.45 4.75 8.19
CA GLU A 37 -2.33 5.40 7.22
C GLU A 37 -1.45 6.33 6.39
N PRO A 38 -1.58 6.34 5.05
CA PRO A 38 -0.79 7.26 4.24
C PRO A 38 -1.03 8.67 4.78
N THR A 39 0.04 9.36 5.13
CA THR A 39 -0.06 10.74 5.60
C THR A 39 -0.61 11.56 4.44
N LEU A 40 -1.89 11.94 4.54
CA LEU A 40 -2.55 12.75 3.54
C LEU A 40 -2.31 14.22 3.86
N VAL A 41 -1.85 14.97 2.87
CA VAL A 41 -1.73 16.43 2.97
C VAL A 41 -3.03 17.08 2.49
N ALA A 42 -3.42 18.17 3.14
CA ALA A 42 -4.55 18.96 2.69
C ALA A 42 -4.41 19.40 1.21
N THR A 43 -5.56 19.61 0.57
CA THR A 43 -5.69 19.83 -0.89
C THR A 43 -5.12 21.13 -1.43
N ASP A 44 -4.64 22.03 -0.60
CA ASP A 44 -4.23 23.39 -0.99
C ASP A 44 -2.77 23.56 -1.36
N ARG A 45 -2.08 22.52 -1.79
CA ARG A 45 -0.75 22.63 -2.38
C ARG A 45 -0.85 23.04 -3.86
N PRO A 46 0.10 23.86 -4.37
CA PRO A 46 0.08 24.30 -5.76
C PRO A 46 0.13 23.10 -6.73
N PRO A 47 -0.43 23.22 -7.94
CA PRO A 47 -0.26 22.22 -8.99
C PRO A 47 1.20 21.85 -9.24
N LEU A 48 1.48 20.62 -9.68
CA LEU A 48 2.84 20.17 -9.98
C LEU A 48 3.56 21.07 -11.01
N SER A 49 2.81 21.68 -11.92
CA SER A 49 3.33 22.62 -12.92
C SER A 49 3.76 23.99 -12.36
N GLU A 50 3.37 24.30 -11.11
CA GLU A 50 3.63 25.62 -10.48
C GLU A 50 4.64 25.55 -9.33
N ILE A 51 5.19 24.37 -9.04
CA ILE A 51 6.23 24.23 -8.01
C ILE A 51 7.59 24.71 -8.53
N GLU A 52 8.47 25.05 -7.61
CA GLU A 52 9.87 25.38 -7.92
C GLU A 52 10.68 24.08 -8.05
N TRP A 53 11.06 23.71 -9.26
CA TRP A 53 11.86 22.53 -9.55
C TRP A 53 13.33 22.78 -9.28
N LEU A 54 14.07 21.79 -8.82
CA LEU A 54 15.51 21.85 -8.69
C LEU A 54 16.16 21.99 -10.07
N ASP A 55 17.08 22.94 -10.23
CA ASP A 55 17.88 23.10 -11.47
C ASP A 55 18.68 21.83 -11.78
N ASN A 56 19.24 21.20 -10.76
CA ASN A 56 19.92 19.91 -10.88
C ASN A 56 19.53 19.01 -9.70
N PRO A 57 18.65 18.03 -9.89
CA PRO A 57 18.20 17.15 -8.81
C PRO A 57 19.29 16.24 -8.24
N ARG A 58 20.46 16.09 -8.91
CA ARG A 58 21.60 15.34 -8.38
C ARG A 58 22.31 16.08 -7.23
N ASP A 59 22.16 17.41 -7.16
CA ASP A 59 22.85 18.23 -6.14
C ASP A 59 22.13 18.20 -4.78
N TRP A 60 20.90 17.69 -4.73
CA TRP A 60 20.16 17.61 -3.48
C TRP A 60 20.78 16.60 -2.51
N GLN A 61 20.90 17.00 -1.24
CA GLN A 61 21.39 16.16 -0.15
C GLN A 61 20.31 15.99 0.91
N GLY A 62 20.17 14.76 1.38
CA GLY A 62 19.23 14.37 2.43
C GLY A 62 18.03 13.60 1.92
N PRO A 63 17.33 12.90 2.84
CA PRO A 63 16.13 12.14 2.52
C PRO A 63 14.92 13.07 2.34
N SER A 64 13.91 12.57 1.65
CA SER A 64 12.60 13.23 1.53
C SER A 64 11.48 12.18 1.52
N THR A 65 10.32 12.54 2.04
CA THR A 65 9.16 11.66 2.09
C THR A 65 8.10 12.14 1.10
N ALA A 66 7.66 11.24 0.22
CA ALA A 66 6.56 11.53 -0.67
C ALA A 66 5.23 11.37 0.08
N VAL A 67 4.45 12.44 0.10
CA VAL A 67 3.18 12.49 0.82
C VAL A 67 2.05 12.61 -0.18
N LEU A 68 1.13 11.65 -0.17
CA LEU A 68 -0.04 11.64 -1.04
C LEU A 68 -1.00 12.78 -0.65
N ALA A 69 -1.46 13.55 -1.62
CA ALA A 69 -2.56 14.48 -1.41
C ALA A 69 -3.88 13.71 -1.24
N THR A 70 -4.86 14.36 -0.60
CA THR A 70 -6.21 13.79 -0.41
C THR A 70 -7.00 13.61 -1.69
N ASN A 71 -6.50 14.07 -2.83
CA ASN A 71 -7.18 13.98 -4.11
C ASN A 71 -7.25 12.52 -4.57
N LEU A 72 -8.31 11.85 -4.15
CA LEU A 72 -8.85 10.74 -4.91
C LEU A 72 -9.46 11.32 -6.18
N LEU A 73 -9.45 10.58 -7.28
CA LEU A 73 -10.32 10.90 -8.39
C LEU A 73 -11.75 11.00 -7.85
N ASP A 74 -12.49 12.03 -8.22
CA ASP A 74 -13.89 12.12 -7.85
C ASP A 74 -14.63 10.88 -8.37
N PRO A 75 -15.50 10.27 -7.55
CA PRO A 75 -16.26 9.10 -8.02
C PRO A 75 -17.13 9.47 -9.20
N LEU A 76 -17.23 8.55 -10.16
CA LEU A 76 -18.18 8.68 -11.25
C LEU A 76 -19.61 8.62 -10.71
N ASP A 77 -20.53 9.31 -11.37
CA ASP A 77 -21.94 9.22 -11.04
C ASP A 77 -22.54 7.95 -11.65
N ALA A 78 -22.72 6.94 -10.81
CA ALA A 78 -23.35 5.67 -11.18
C ALA A 78 -24.87 5.65 -10.95
N SER A 79 -25.47 6.73 -10.47
CA SER A 79 -26.88 6.76 -10.00
C SER A 79 -27.90 6.42 -11.09
N ASP A 80 -27.61 6.78 -12.34
CA ASP A 80 -28.49 6.53 -13.49
C ASP A 80 -28.11 5.26 -14.28
N THR A 81 -27.10 4.50 -13.81
CA THR A 81 -26.58 3.32 -14.53
C THR A 81 -26.96 2.05 -13.79
N ALA A 82 -27.92 1.31 -14.32
CA ALA A 82 -28.28 0.00 -13.78
C ALA A 82 -27.24 -1.07 -14.20
N PRO A 83 -26.71 -1.87 -13.25
CA PRO A 83 -25.83 -2.97 -13.59
C PRO A 83 -26.51 -4.02 -14.49
N SER A 84 -25.79 -4.46 -15.52
CA SER A 84 -26.20 -5.58 -16.37
C SER A 84 -25.76 -6.90 -15.75
N LEU A 85 -26.54 -7.38 -14.78
CA LEU A 85 -26.32 -8.68 -14.12
C LEU A 85 -27.49 -9.64 -14.43
N PRO A 86 -27.27 -10.96 -14.49
CA PRO A 86 -25.98 -11.64 -14.28
C PRO A 86 -24.99 -11.43 -15.43
N VAL A 87 -23.70 -11.48 -15.09
CA VAL A 87 -22.59 -11.47 -16.06
C VAL A 87 -21.66 -12.64 -15.81
N THR A 88 -21.10 -13.24 -16.85
CA THR A 88 -20.06 -14.26 -16.73
C THR A 88 -18.72 -13.65 -17.13
N VAL A 89 -17.77 -13.73 -16.21
CA VAL A 89 -16.44 -13.12 -16.35
C VAL A 89 -15.34 -14.13 -16.09
N THR A 90 -14.16 -13.85 -16.58
CA THR A 90 -12.97 -14.66 -16.27
C THR A 90 -12.41 -14.25 -14.91
N SER A 91 -12.18 -15.22 -14.03
CA SER A 91 -11.47 -15.06 -12.77
C SER A 91 -10.09 -15.65 -12.89
N ASP A 92 -9.05 -14.85 -12.67
CA ASP A 92 -7.64 -15.24 -12.81
C ASP A 92 -7.11 -15.92 -11.54
N ASP A 93 -7.65 -17.07 -11.23
CA ASP A 93 -7.25 -17.88 -10.07
C ASP A 93 -5.77 -18.28 -10.16
N LEU A 94 -5.14 -18.49 -9.01
CA LEU A 94 -3.75 -18.99 -8.97
C LEU A 94 -3.58 -20.38 -9.60
N ALA A 95 -4.65 -21.14 -9.70
CA ALA A 95 -4.68 -22.47 -10.34
C ALA A 95 -4.98 -22.41 -11.86
N GLY A 96 -5.18 -21.22 -12.41
CA GLY A 96 -5.57 -20.97 -13.79
C GLY A 96 -6.89 -20.21 -13.91
N ALA A 97 -7.10 -19.59 -15.05
CA ALA A 97 -8.31 -18.82 -15.34
C ALA A 97 -9.57 -19.70 -15.34
N ARG A 98 -10.68 -19.18 -14.85
CA ARG A 98 -11.97 -19.86 -14.83
C ARG A 98 -13.12 -18.88 -15.05
N GLU A 99 -14.20 -19.35 -15.62
CA GLU A 99 -15.46 -18.61 -15.73
C GLU A 99 -16.20 -18.57 -14.39
N VAL A 100 -16.67 -17.39 -14.02
CA VAL A 100 -17.49 -17.13 -12.83
C VAL A 100 -18.70 -16.31 -13.24
N THR A 101 -19.90 -16.75 -12.85
CA THR A 101 -21.11 -15.96 -13.04
C THR A 101 -21.39 -15.13 -11.80
N VAL A 102 -21.48 -13.82 -11.98
CA VAL A 102 -21.84 -12.85 -10.95
C VAL A 102 -23.32 -12.51 -11.08
N GLU A 103 -24.09 -12.97 -10.11
CA GLU A 103 -25.54 -12.77 -10.09
C GLU A 103 -25.95 -11.44 -9.44
N SER A 104 -25.14 -10.97 -8.49
CA SER A 104 -25.38 -9.77 -7.70
C SER A 104 -24.06 -9.12 -7.30
N ALA A 105 -24.05 -7.79 -7.18
CA ALA A 105 -22.95 -6.96 -6.71
C ALA A 105 -23.48 -5.82 -5.79
N GLU A 106 -24.41 -6.15 -4.90
CA GLU A 106 -25.00 -5.19 -3.95
C GLU A 106 -24.22 -5.14 -2.63
N ARG A 107 -23.53 -6.22 -2.27
CA ARG A 107 -22.76 -6.37 -1.04
C ARG A 107 -21.36 -6.88 -1.35
N ILE A 108 -20.44 -5.97 -1.50
CA ILE A 108 -19.08 -6.26 -2.02
C ILE A 108 -18.05 -6.19 -0.89
N ILE A 109 -17.12 -7.13 -0.90
CA ILE A 109 -15.85 -7.04 -0.17
C ILE A 109 -14.74 -7.07 -1.21
N ALA A 110 -13.85 -6.08 -1.20
CA ALA A 110 -12.68 -6.03 -2.05
C ALA A 110 -11.42 -6.03 -1.18
N VAL A 111 -10.49 -6.94 -1.45
CA VAL A 111 -9.29 -7.14 -0.62
C VAL A 111 -8.04 -7.36 -1.47
N ASP A 112 -7.07 -6.49 -1.27
CA ASP A 112 -5.73 -6.55 -1.85
C ASP A 112 -4.72 -5.79 -0.95
N LEU A 113 -3.41 -5.98 -1.15
CA LEU A 113 -2.39 -5.35 -0.30
C LEU A 113 -2.35 -3.83 -0.38
N SER A 114 -2.84 -3.24 -1.46
CA SER A 114 -2.82 -1.80 -1.72
C SER A 114 -4.17 -1.11 -1.51
N GLY A 115 -5.26 -1.89 -1.40
CA GLY A 115 -6.63 -1.38 -1.38
C GLY A 115 -7.10 -0.83 -2.73
N SER A 116 -6.41 -1.18 -3.84
CA SER A 116 -6.69 -0.65 -5.17
C SER A 116 -8.03 -1.11 -5.73
N LEU A 117 -8.44 -2.34 -5.46
CA LEU A 117 -9.75 -2.87 -5.86
C LEU A 117 -10.91 -2.11 -5.20
N ALA A 118 -10.80 -1.84 -3.90
CA ALA A 118 -11.79 -1.03 -3.19
C ALA A 118 -11.82 0.42 -3.71
N GLN A 119 -10.65 0.99 -4.01
CA GLN A 119 -10.54 2.32 -4.61
C GLN A 119 -11.21 2.37 -5.99
N THR A 120 -11.05 1.32 -6.79
CA THR A 120 -11.68 1.21 -8.11
C THR A 120 -13.21 1.17 -7.98
N LEU A 121 -13.75 0.36 -7.06
CA LEU A 121 -15.20 0.35 -6.78
C LEU A 121 -15.69 1.71 -6.31
N TRP A 122 -14.95 2.37 -5.44
CA TRP A 122 -15.29 3.71 -4.97
C TRP A 122 -15.29 4.73 -6.12
N GLY A 123 -14.27 4.70 -6.97
CA GLY A 123 -14.17 5.55 -8.16
C GLY A 123 -15.29 5.31 -9.18
N LEU A 124 -15.79 4.08 -9.29
CA LEU A 124 -16.97 3.73 -10.09
C LEU A 124 -18.29 4.20 -9.46
N GLY A 125 -18.27 4.89 -8.30
CA GLY A 125 -19.47 5.33 -7.59
C GLY A 125 -20.17 4.21 -6.80
N LEU A 126 -19.47 3.11 -6.51
CA LEU A 126 -20.03 1.94 -5.80
C LEU A 126 -19.53 1.81 -4.35
N GLY A 127 -18.98 2.89 -3.78
CA GLY A 127 -18.47 2.88 -2.41
C GLY A 127 -19.48 2.41 -1.36
N ASP A 128 -20.75 2.79 -1.51
CA ASP A 128 -21.83 2.40 -0.61
C ASP A 128 -22.17 0.90 -0.63
N ARG A 129 -21.67 0.16 -1.64
CA ARG A 129 -21.86 -1.30 -1.72
C ARG A 129 -20.77 -2.07 -0.97
N LEU A 130 -19.71 -1.40 -0.50
CA LEU A 130 -18.70 -2.01 0.33
C LEU A 130 -19.28 -2.34 1.71
N VAL A 131 -19.25 -3.60 2.11
CA VAL A 131 -19.79 -4.07 3.41
C VAL A 131 -18.70 -4.47 4.40
N GLY A 132 -17.46 -4.51 3.96
CA GLY A 132 -16.27 -4.78 4.75
C GLY A 132 -15.03 -4.34 3.98
N ARG A 133 -13.92 -4.17 4.69
CA ARG A 133 -12.65 -3.70 4.11
C ARG A 133 -11.45 -4.48 4.63
N ASP A 134 -10.38 -4.46 3.88
CA ASP A 134 -9.05 -4.79 4.40
C ASP A 134 -8.43 -3.60 5.16
N ILE A 135 -7.27 -3.83 5.77
CA ILE A 135 -6.54 -2.78 6.49
C ILE A 135 -5.92 -1.72 5.56
N SER A 136 -5.77 -2.01 4.27
CA SER A 136 -5.19 -1.11 3.26
C SER A 136 -6.23 -0.18 2.65
N THR A 137 -7.52 -0.50 2.79
CA THR A 137 -8.61 0.33 2.31
C THR A 137 -8.80 1.53 3.23
N THR A 138 -8.39 2.71 2.77
CA THR A 138 -8.46 3.99 3.49
C THR A 138 -9.21 5.02 2.64
N LEU A 139 -10.49 4.79 2.40
CA LEU A 139 -11.35 5.63 1.57
C LEU A 139 -12.32 6.43 2.44
N PRO A 140 -12.72 7.64 2.02
CA PRO A 140 -13.77 8.38 2.72
C PRO A 140 -15.05 7.55 2.86
N GLY A 141 -15.61 7.49 4.07
CA GLY A 141 -16.81 6.73 4.37
C GLY A 141 -16.61 5.23 4.62
N THR A 142 -15.36 4.74 4.59
CA THR A 142 -15.06 3.33 4.89
C THR A 142 -14.51 3.12 6.31
N GLU A 143 -14.33 4.17 7.09
CA GLU A 143 -13.69 4.15 8.41
C GLU A 143 -14.41 3.21 9.38
N ASP A 144 -15.75 3.21 9.33
CA ASP A 144 -16.61 2.41 10.21
C ASP A 144 -16.90 1.00 9.65
N LEU A 145 -16.44 0.67 8.45
CA LEU A 145 -16.64 -0.67 7.90
C LEU A 145 -15.84 -1.72 8.68
N PRO A 146 -16.43 -2.90 8.94
CA PRO A 146 -15.72 -4.00 9.57
C PRO A 146 -14.46 -4.39 8.79
N VAL A 147 -13.34 -4.53 9.51
CA VAL A 147 -12.08 -4.99 8.93
C VAL A 147 -12.09 -6.52 8.88
N VAL A 148 -11.98 -7.08 7.70
CA VAL A 148 -12.00 -8.53 7.45
C VAL A 148 -10.61 -9.16 7.42
N THR A 149 -9.56 -8.35 7.51
CA THR A 149 -8.17 -8.83 7.54
C THR A 149 -7.55 -8.61 8.92
N GLY A 150 -6.77 -9.60 9.36
CA GLY A 150 -5.97 -9.49 10.57
C GLY A 150 -4.59 -8.88 10.32
N THR A 151 -3.73 -8.93 11.36
CA THR A 151 -2.32 -8.56 11.24
C THR A 151 -1.62 -9.41 10.17
N GLY A 152 -0.80 -8.78 9.32
CA GLY A 152 -0.10 -9.48 8.24
C GLY A 152 -0.99 -9.82 7.04
N HIS A 153 -2.07 -9.08 6.85
CA HIS A 153 -2.99 -9.23 5.71
C HIS A 153 -3.62 -10.63 5.57
N SER A 154 -3.80 -11.32 6.70
CA SER A 154 -4.52 -12.59 6.71
C SER A 154 -6.02 -12.34 6.76
N ILE A 155 -6.78 -12.93 5.84
CA ILE A 155 -8.24 -12.79 5.80
C ILE A 155 -8.93 -13.69 6.83
N SER A 156 -10.00 -13.20 7.44
CA SER A 156 -10.85 -13.96 8.36
C SER A 156 -12.11 -14.46 7.63
N VAL A 157 -12.19 -15.77 7.42
CA VAL A 157 -13.39 -16.40 6.83
C VAL A 157 -14.64 -16.06 7.62
N GLU A 158 -14.58 -16.14 8.95
CA GLU A 158 -15.71 -15.87 9.82
C GLU A 158 -16.22 -14.44 9.66
N SER A 159 -15.30 -13.46 9.68
CA SER A 159 -15.65 -12.05 9.48
C SER A 159 -16.29 -11.80 8.12
N VAL A 160 -15.78 -12.42 7.06
CA VAL A 160 -16.36 -12.30 5.71
C VAL A 160 -17.76 -12.91 5.66
N LEU A 161 -17.94 -14.12 6.20
CA LEU A 161 -19.23 -14.82 6.18
C LEU A 161 -20.31 -14.10 7.02
N GLU A 162 -19.91 -13.49 8.15
CA GLU A 162 -20.82 -12.69 8.99
C GLU A 162 -21.41 -11.51 8.22
N LEU A 163 -20.62 -10.89 7.36
CA LEU A 163 -21.04 -9.76 6.53
C LEU A 163 -21.93 -10.16 5.35
N ARG A 164 -22.00 -11.47 5.05
CA ARG A 164 -22.83 -12.03 3.96
C ARG A 164 -22.67 -11.26 2.64
N PRO A 165 -21.45 -11.12 2.10
CA PRO A 165 -21.25 -10.51 0.79
C PRO A 165 -21.87 -11.41 -0.29
N ASP A 166 -22.33 -10.80 -1.36
CA ASP A 166 -22.71 -11.51 -2.59
C ASP A 166 -21.53 -11.61 -3.57
N LEU A 167 -20.54 -10.74 -3.42
CA LEU A 167 -19.33 -10.72 -4.24
C LEU A 167 -18.09 -10.42 -3.38
N VAL A 168 -17.02 -11.19 -3.60
CA VAL A 168 -15.68 -10.90 -3.08
C VAL A 168 -14.73 -10.73 -4.25
N LEU A 169 -14.03 -9.60 -4.31
CA LEU A 169 -12.97 -9.31 -5.26
C LEU A 169 -11.61 -9.42 -4.56
N THR A 170 -10.64 -10.01 -5.23
CA THR A 170 -9.26 -10.08 -4.75
C THR A 170 -8.28 -10.18 -5.93
N ASP A 171 -7.05 -9.75 -5.73
CA ASP A 171 -5.93 -9.99 -6.64
C ASP A 171 -5.08 -11.20 -6.22
N GLY A 172 -5.41 -11.80 -5.07
CA GLY A 172 -4.68 -12.92 -4.46
C GLY A 172 -3.48 -12.53 -3.61
N THR A 173 -3.22 -11.26 -3.40
CA THR A 173 -2.12 -10.76 -2.55
C THR A 173 -2.44 -10.83 -1.06
N VAL A 174 -3.73 -10.79 -0.70
CA VAL A 174 -4.23 -11.00 0.67
C VAL A 174 -4.58 -12.49 0.83
N GLY A 175 -4.05 -13.11 1.88
CA GLY A 175 -4.19 -14.55 1.97
C GLY A 175 -4.41 -15.11 3.37
N PRO A 176 -4.15 -16.39 3.58
CA PRO A 176 -3.67 -17.37 2.59
C PRO A 176 -4.71 -17.77 1.55
N ILE A 177 -4.26 -18.27 0.40
CA ILE A 177 -5.13 -18.66 -0.73
C ILE A 177 -6.18 -19.70 -0.34
N ASP A 178 -5.83 -20.63 0.55
CA ASP A 178 -6.75 -21.66 1.03
C ASP A 178 -8.00 -21.07 1.69
N VAL A 179 -7.87 -19.89 2.30
CA VAL A 179 -9.00 -19.16 2.90
C VAL A 179 -9.93 -18.62 1.82
N MET A 180 -9.39 -18.10 0.72
CA MET A 180 -10.19 -17.68 -0.44
C MET A 180 -10.97 -18.85 -1.04
N LEU A 181 -10.33 -20.03 -1.13
CA LEU A 181 -11.00 -21.23 -1.61
C LEU A 181 -12.11 -21.72 -0.64
N GLN A 182 -11.93 -21.53 0.67
CA GLN A 182 -12.97 -21.82 1.66
C GLN A 182 -14.20 -20.90 1.50
N LEU A 183 -14.00 -19.61 1.23
CA LEU A 183 -15.10 -18.67 0.95
C LEU A 183 -15.92 -19.13 -0.27
N ARG A 184 -15.24 -19.56 -1.33
CA ARG A 184 -15.89 -20.11 -2.51
C ARG A 184 -16.67 -21.40 -2.20
N GLN A 185 -16.10 -22.30 -1.40
CA GLN A 185 -16.80 -23.53 -0.96
C GLN A 185 -18.03 -23.23 -0.09
N ALA A 186 -18.01 -22.12 0.63
CA ALA A 186 -19.15 -21.62 1.40
C ALA A 186 -20.24 -20.96 0.52
N GLY A 187 -20.04 -20.91 -0.80
CA GLY A 187 -21.02 -20.39 -1.76
C GLY A 187 -20.90 -18.89 -2.04
N ILE A 188 -19.82 -18.23 -1.60
CA ILE A 188 -19.56 -16.82 -1.94
C ILE A 188 -19.04 -16.74 -3.38
N THR A 189 -19.60 -15.83 -4.17
CA THR A 189 -19.05 -15.48 -5.49
C THR A 189 -17.70 -14.82 -5.31
N LEU A 190 -16.63 -15.43 -5.79
CA LEU A 190 -15.25 -14.97 -5.64
C LEU A 190 -14.62 -14.80 -7.02
N VAL A 191 -14.16 -13.59 -7.31
CA VAL A 191 -13.48 -13.24 -8.56
C VAL A 191 -12.08 -12.73 -8.25
N PHE A 192 -11.08 -13.34 -8.90
CA PHE A 192 -9.70 -12.86 -8.88
C PHE A 192 -9.48 -11.92 -10.06
N ILE A 193 -9.04 -10.71 -9.76
CA ILE A 193 -8.69 -9.67 -10.73
C ILE A 193 -7.20 -9.44 -10.62
N ARG A 194 -6.46 -9.86 -11.64
CA ARG A 194 -4.99 -9.81 -11.65
C ARG A 194 -4.52 -9.14 -12.93
N GLU A 195 -4.12 -7.89 -12.79
CA GLU A 195 -3.54 -7.14 -13.89
C GLU A 195 -2.01 -7.06 -13.72
N PRO A 196 -1.24 -7.05 -14.82
CA PRO A 196 0.19 -6.82 -14.74
C PRO A 196 0.49 -5.50 -14.02
N ALA A 197 1.43 -5.51 -13.07
CA ALA A 197 1.83 -4.30 -12.38
C ALA A 197 2.46 -3.29 -13.34
N GLY A 198 2.16 -2.01 -13.16
CA GLY A 198 2.68 -0.92 -13.97
C GLY A 198 1.65 0.16 -14.27
N LEU A 199 1.99 1.12 -15.09
CA LEU A 199 1.15 2.30 -15.37
C LEU A 199 -0.13 1.97 -16.14
N SER A 200 -0.19 0.87 -16.84
CA SER A 200 -1.40 0.40 -17.53
C SER A 200 -2.39 -0.31 -16.61
N GLN A 201 -1.92 -0.79 -15.46
CA GLN A 201 -2.74 -1.54 -14.51
C GLN A 201 -4.00 -0.78 -14.05
N PRO A 202 -3.93 0.51 -13.66
CA PRO A 202 -5.11 1.21 -13.15
C PRO A 202 -6.30 1.22 -14.11
N ALA A 203 -6.05 1.45 -15.39
CA ALA A 203 -7.08 1.46 -16.43
C ALA A 203 -7.60 0.06 -16.73
N ALA A 204 -6.71 -0.94 -16.85
CA ALA A 204 -7.09 -2.34 -17.04
C ALA A 204 -7.96 -2.83 -15.87
N GLN A 205 -7.56 -2.53 -14.64
CA GLN A 205 -8.31 -2.88 -13.44
C GLN A 205 -9.69 -2.18 -13.40
N ALA A 206 -9.77 -0.90 -13.80
CA ALA A 206 -11.05 -0.19 -13.88
C ALA A 206 -12.03 -0.88 -14.83
N ARG A 207 -11.56 -1.27 -16.01
CA ARG A 207 -12.35 -2.03 -17.00
C ARG A 207 -12.81 -3.37 -16.45
N HIS A 208 -11.89 -4.13 -15.88
CA HIS A 208 -12.15 -5.48 -15.37
C HIS A 208 -13.10 -5.47 -14.15
N VAL A 209 -12.85 -4.61 -13.16
CA VAL A 209 -13.76 -4.45 -12.00
C VAL A 209 -15.16 -4.04 -12.46
N ALA A 210 -15.26 -3.09 -13.37
CA ALA A 210 -16.54 -2.62 -13.89
C ALA A 210 -17.28 -3.71 -14.68
N GLU A 211 -16.59 -4.53 -15.47
CA GLU A 211 -17.17 -5.69 -16.14
C GLU A 211 -17.77 -6.68 -15.12
N VAL A 212 -17.01 -7.00 -14.06
CA VAL A 212 -17.44 -7.91 -12.99
C VAL A 212 -18.71 -7.43 -12.28
N VAL A 213 -18.86 -6.12 -12.09
CA VAL A 213 -20.05 -5.55 -11.44
C VAL A 213 -21.15 -5.14 -12.43
N GLY A 214 -21.01 -5.50 -13.72
CA GLY A 214 -22.01 -5.26 -14.76
C GLY A 214 -22.11 -3.80 -15.25
N LEU A 215 -21.05 -3.02 -15.13
CA LEU A 215 -20.99 -1.59 -15.49
C LEU A 215 -19.86 -1.27 -16.49
N PRO A 216 -19.69 -2.00 -17.61
CA PRO A 216 -18.54 -1.88 -18.50
C PRO A 216 -18.32 -0.47 -19.05
N LEU A 217 -19.39 0.29 -19.31
CA LEU A 217 -19.27 1.65 -19.83
C LEU A 217 -18.67 2.62 -18.80
N LEU A 218 -19.00 2.46 -17.51
CA LEU A 218 -18.36 3.25 -16.45
C LEU A 218 -16.89 2.86 -16.29
N GLY A 219 -16.57 1.59 -16.51
CA GLY A 219 -15.19 1.12 -16.52
C GLY A 219 -14.33 1.79 -17.58
N GLU A 220 -14.85 1.93 -18.82
CA GLU A 220 -14.16 2.67 -19.88
C GLU A 220 -13.98 4.15 -19.51
N GLN A 221 -15.03 4.80 -19.01
CA GLN A 221 -14.93 6.21 -18.59
C GLN A 221 -13.88 6.41 -17.49
N MET A 222 -13.87 5.52 -16.48
CA MET A 222 -12.88 5.59 -15.42
C MET A 222 -11.45 5.33 -15.94
N ALA A 223 -11.29 4.36 -16.82
CA ALA A 223 -10.01 4.02 -17.42
C ALA A 223 -9.44 5.21 -18.22
N GLU A 224 -10.27 5.86 -19.06
CA GLU A 224 -9.88 7.06 -19.81
C GLU A 224 -9.43 8.18 -18.86
N VAL A 225 -10.21 8.48 -17.81
CA VAL A 225 -9.86 9.52 -16.83
C VAL A 225 -8.52 9.22 -16.14
N VAL A 226 -8.30 7.98 -15.72
CA VAL A 226 -7.05 7.59 -15.03
C VAL A 226 -5.86 7.65 -15.99
N GLU A 227 -6.01 7.18 -17.24
CA GLU A 227 -4.97 7.26 -18.28
C GLU A 227 -4.60 8.71 -18.58
N GLU A 228 -5.60 9.59 -18.76
CA GLU A 228 -5.39 11.01 -18.99
C GLU A 228 -4.66 11.70 -17.84
N GLU A 229 -5.05 11.41 -16.60
CA GLU A 229 -4.41 11.99 -15.41
C GLU A 229 -2.97 11.49 -15.22
N ILE A 230 -2.70 10.20 -15.43
CA ILE A 230 -1.33 9.66 -15.43
C ILE A 230 -0.51 10.39 -16.48
N GLN A 231 -1.00 10.47 -17.72
CA GLN A 231 -0.27 11.11 -18.81
C GLN A 231 -0.03 12.61 -18.56
N ARG A 232 -1.00 13.30 -17.96
CA ARG A 232 -0.86 14.71 -17.57
C ARG A 232 0.29 14.91 -16.59
N VAL A 233 0.38 14.06 -15.55
CA VAL A 233 1.45 14.13 -14.56
C VAL A 233 2.81 13.81 -15.19
N VAL A 234 2.89 12.73 -15.98
CA VAL A 234 4.11 12.33 -16.71
C VAL A 234 4.60 13.44 -17.63
N ASN A 235 3.72 14.05 -18.43
CA ASN A 235 4.07 15.16 -19.31
C ASN A 235 4.57 16.39 -18.53
N THR A 236 3.99 16.66 -17.35
CA THR A 236 4.47 17.74 -16.48
C THR A 236 5.88 17.45 -15.98
N ILE A 237 6.16 16.21 -15.56
CA ILE A 237 7.50 15.80 -15.12
C ILE A 237 8.49 15.94 -16.29
N GLU A 238 8.19 15.32 -17.44
CA GLU A 238 9.06 15.34 -18.62
C GLU A 238 9.39 16.77 -19.11
N SER A 239 8.47 17.72 -18.93
CA SER A 239 8.69 19.12 -19.31
C SER A 239 9.62 19.90 -18.36
N ASN A 240 9.92 19.35 -17.18
CA ASN A 240 10.66 20.03 -16.13
C ASN A 240 11.95 19.31 -15.70
N ILE A 241 12.28 18.18 -16.32
CA ILE A 241 13.51 17.42 -16.05
C ILE A 241 14.50 17.57 -17.23
N PRO A 242 15.78 17.19 -17.05
CA PRO A 242 16.76 17.22 -18.15
C PRO A 242 16.29 16.43 -19.36
N PRO A 243 16.36 16.99 -20.58
CA PRO A 243 15.93 16.31 -21.79
C PRO A 243 16.85 15.14 -22.16
N ASP A 244 18.15 15.29 -21.89
CA ASP A 244 19.13 14.25 -22.22
C ASP A 244 19.12 13.15 -21.16
N ARG A 245 18.98 11.89 -21.61
CA ARG A 245 18.88 10.71 -20.70
C ARG A 245 20.06 10.61 -19.72
N GLU A 246 21.27 10.94 -20.18
CA GLU A 246 22.49 10.86 -19.37
C GLU A 246 22.51 11.85 -18.17
N ASP A 247 21.71 12.91 -18.24
CA ASP A 247 21.57 13.92 -17.17
C ASP A 247 20.45 13.58 -16.19
N ARG A 248 19.62 12.58 -16.49
CA ARG A 248 18.53 12.14 -15.62
C ARG A 248 19.04 11.35 -14.43
N LEU A 249 18.27 11.34 -13.33
CA LEU A 249 18.60 10.58 -12.13
C LEU A 249 18.57 9.08 -12.39
N ARG A 250 19.63 8.38 -11.98
CA ARG A 250 19.67 6.93 -11.93
C ARG A 250 19.01 6.49 -10.62
N MET A 251 17.91 5.78 -10.72
CA MET A 251 17.07 5.42 -9.58
C MET A 251 17.04 3.90 -9.39
N VAL A 252 16.86 3.48 -8.15
CA VAL A 252 16.61 2.09 -7.80
C VAL A 252 15.51 2.02 -6.75
N PHE A 253 14.62 1.03 -6.84
CA PHE A 253 13.64 0.77 -5.81
C PHE A 253 14.10 -0.42 -4.95
N LEU A 254 14.40 -0.16 -3.66
CA LEU A 254 14.81 -1.19 -2.72
C LEU A 254 13.68 -1.55 -1.75
N TYR A 255 13.41 -2.82 -1.62
CA TYR A 255 12.56 -3.36 -0.57
C TYR A 255 13.40 -3.70 0.65
N LEU A 256 13.18 -2.97 1.73
CA LEU A 256 13.85 -3.16 3.02
C LEU A 256 12.95 -3.96 3.96
N ARG A 257 13.49 -4.96 4.66
CA ARG A 257 12.71 -5.71 5.65
C ARG A 257 13.56 -6.18 6.81
N GLY A 258 13.20 -5.68 8.01
CA GLY A 258 13.65 -6.21 9.29
C GLY A 258 15.12 -6.00 9.62
N ALA A 259 15.49 -6.49 10.81
CA ALA A 259 16.79 -6.26 11.44
C ALA A 259 17.99 -6.90 10.73
N ASN A 260 17.78 -7.80 9.78
CA ASN A 260 18.86 -8.57 9.15
C ASN A 260 19.59 -7.81 8.02
N GLY A 261 19.15 -6.57 7.72
CA GLY A 261 19.80 -5.73 6.73
C GLY A 261 19.84 -6.36 5.32
N ILE A 262 18.89 -7.22 4.99
CA ILE A 262 18.71 -7.76 3.65
C ILE A 262 17.83 -6.76 2.89
N TYR A 263 18.31 -6.31 1.75
CA TYR A 263 17.51 -5.57 0.80
C TYR A 263 17.29 -6.39 -0.46
N TYR A 264 16.10 -6.24 -1.00
CA TYR A 264 15.70 -6.87 -2.23
C TYR A 264 15.53 -5.78 -3.29
N LEU A 265 15.84 -6.13 -4.51
CA LEU A 265 15.57 -5.28 -5.66
C LEU A 265 14.29 -5.78 -6.34
N PHE A 266 13.41 -4.86 -6.67
CA PHE A 266 12.25 -5.13 -7.50
C PHE A 266 12.67 -5.21 -8.96
N GLY A 267 12.24 -6.27 -9.67
CA GLY A 267 12.40 -6.42 -11.11
C GLY A 267 11.21 -5.87 -11.90
N ASP A 268 11.24 -6.05 -13.22
CA ASP A 268 10.26 -5.50 -14.17
C ASP A 268 8.81 -5.85 -13.81
N GLU A 269 8.55 -7.06 -13.34
CA GLU A 269 7.20 -7.53 -13.01
C GLU A 269 6.55 -6.83 -11.81
N SER A 270 7.31 -6.01 -11.08
CA SER A 270 6.79 -5.26 -9.94
C SER A 270 6.16 -3.92 -10.32
N GLY A 271 6.38 -3.45 -11.55
CA GLY A 271 6.05 -2.10 -11.99
C GLY A 271 6.97 -1.00 -11.45
N ALA A 272 8.01 -1.36 -10.68
CA ALA A 272 8.96 -0.38 -10.15
C ALA A 272 9.73 0.34 -11.27
N GLY A 273 10.10 -0.37 -12.33
CA GLY A 273 10.71 0.21 -13.53
C GLY A 273 9.79 1.22 -14.19
N ASP A 274 8.53 0.86 -14.45
CA ASP A 274 7.52 1.76 -15.02
C ASP A 274 7.35 3.03 -14.17
N LEU A 275 7.33 2.88 -12.84
CA LEU A 275 7.23 4.01 -11.93
C LEU A 275 8.44 4.94 -12.03
N ILE A 276 9.66 4.38 -12.06
CA ILE A 276 10.90 5.15 -12.20
C ILE A 276 10.94 5.87 -13.54
N GLU A 277 10.58 5.21 -14.63
CA GLU A 277 10.55 5.80 -15.96
C GLU A 277 9.50 6.92 -16.07
N ALA A 278 8.32 6.74 -15.49
CA ALA A 278 7.28 7.77 -15.42
C ALA A 278 7.71 9.00 -14.61
N LEU A 279 8.58 8.80 -13.62
CA LEU A 279 9.22 9.88 -12.88
C LEU A 279 10.39 10.52 -13.64
N GLY A 280 10.64 10.11 -14.90
CA GLY A 280 11.72 10.61 -15.73
C GLY A 280 13.11 10.13 -15.33
N GLY A 281 13.20 9.11 -14.47
CA GLY A 281 14.44 8.49 -14.04
C GLY A 281 14.95 7.42 -15.01
N ILE A 282 16.13 6.91 -14.69
CA ILE A 282 16.73 5.74 -15.34
C ILE A 282 16.61 4.60 -14.34
N ASP A 283 15.85 3.56 -14.69
CA ASP A 283 15.79 2.36 -13.85
C ASP A 283 17.07 1.55 -13.92
N VAL A 284 17.79 1.53 -12.80
CA VAL A 284 19.05 0.79 -12.67
C VAL A 284 18.82 -0.72 -12.68
N ALA A 285 17.68 -1.19 -12.20
CA ALA A 285 17.33 -2.60 -12.22
C ALA A 285 17.11 -3.10 -13.65
N GLY A 286 16.36 -2.32 -14.46
CA GLY A 286 16.16 -2.61 -15.89
C GLY A 286 17.46 -2.60 -16.67
N GLU A 287 18.40 -1.67 -16.40
CA GLU A 287 19.69 -1.62 -17.09
C GLU A 287 20.54 -2.88 -16.90
N ILE A 288 20.44 -3.54 -15.75
CA ILE A 288 21.17 -4.78 -15.45
C ILE A 288 20.37 -6.07 -15.70
N GLY A 289 19.15 -5.93 -16.30
CA GLY A 289 18.25 -7.05 -16.58
C GLY A 289 17.82 -7.81 -15.32
N TRP A 290 17.48 -7.08 -14.25
CA TRP A 290 17.06 -7.69 -13.00
C TRP A 290 15.61 -8.17 -13.08
N GLU A 291 15.38 -9.45 -12.79
CA GLU A 291 14.08 -10.08 -12.78
C GLU A 291 13.74 -10.61 -11.39
N GLY A 292 12.49 -10.49 -10.99
CA GLY A 292 11.96 -10.98 -9.72
C GLY A 292 12.37 -10.15 -8.50
N LEU A 293 11.74 -10.45 -7.38
CA LEU A 293 12.12 -9.91 -6.09
C LEU A 293 13.26 -10.77 -5.51
N ARG A 294 14.50 -10.35 -5.67
CA ARG A 294 15.66 -11.10 -5.24
C ARG A 294 16.58 -10.25 -4.36
N PRO A 295 17.33 -10.89 -3.41
CA PRO A 295 18.36 -10.18 -2.64
C PRO A 295 19.42 -9.60 -3.56
N MET A 296 19.70 -8.31 -3.41
CA MET A 296 20.79 -7.63 -4.12
C MET A 296 22.07 -7.72 -3.30
N THR A 297 23.21 -7.98 -3.96
CA THR A 297 24.53 -7.97 -3.28
C THR A 297 25.05 -6.55 -3.17
N ASP A 298 25.93 -6.33 -2.18
CA ASP A 298 26.58 -5.04 -1.97
C ASP A 298 27.39 -4.61 -3.21
N GLU A 299 28.10 -5.54 -3.85
CA GLU A 299 28.91 -5.28 -5.07
C GLU A 299 28.00 -4.88 -6.24
N ALA A 300 26.85 -5.51 -6.39
CA ALA A 300 25.91 -5.17 -7.46
C ALA A 300 25.36 -3.75 -7.26
N LEU A 301 24.98 -3.38 -6.03
CA LEU A 301 24.50 -2.03 -5.72
C LEU A 301 25.59 -0.97 -5.95
N ILE A 302 26.82 -1.23 -5.50
CA ILE A 302 27.96 -0.30 -5.73
C ILE A 302 28.23 -0.15 -7.23
N SER A 303 28.21 -1.24 -8.00
CA SER A 303 28.43 -1.21 -9.45
C SER A 303 27.32 -0.47 -10.19
N ALA A 304 26.09 -0.66 -9.75
CA ALA A 304 24.91 0.03 -10.29
C ALA A 304 24.95 1.53 -10.01
N ASN A 305 25.50 1.94 -8.87
CA ASN A 305 25.74 3.32 -8.45
C ASN A 305 24.53 4.26 -8.71
N PRO A 306 23.40 4.08 -8.05
CA PRO A 306 22.25 4.96 -8.20
C PRO A 306 22.51 6.36 -7.63
N ASP A 307 21.85 7.37 -8.22
CA ASP A 307 21.81 8.75 -7.70
C ASP A 307 20.75 8.91 -6.61
N LEU A 308 19.69 8.05 -6.64
CA LEU A 308 18.56 8.11 -5.74
C LEU A 308 18.04 6.70 -5.44
N ILE A 309 17.69 6.46 -4.19
CA ILE A 309 17.08 5.20 -3.73
C ILE A 309 15.64 5.47 -3.29
N LEU A 310 14.69 4.81 -3.97
CA LEU A 310 13.30 4.74 -3.57
C LEU A 310 13.10 3.60 -2.58
N VAL A 311 12.31 3.82 -1.53
CA VAL A 311 12.01 2.82 -0.51
C VAL A 311 10.58 2.95 -0.01
N MET A 312 10.07 1.92 0.61
CA MET A 312 8.82 1.98 1.37
C MET A 312 9.08 2.54 2.76
N SER A 313 8.21 3.44 3.25
CA SER A 313 8.38 4.12 4.55
C SER A 313 8.49 3.13 5.71
N HIS A 314 7.57 2.15 5.78
CA HIS A 314 7.63 1.13 6.84
C HIS A 314 8.88 0.23 6.71
N GLY A 315 9.31 -0.05 5.48
CA GLY A 315 10.55 -0.76 5.22
C GLY A 315 11.76 -0.01 5.80
N LEU A 316 11.86 1.30 5.55
CA LEU A 316 12.91 2.16 6.09
C LEU A 316 12.84 2.25 7.62
N ASP A 317 11.66 2.41 8.20
CA ASP A 317 11.44 2.42 9.65
C ASP A 317 11.85 1.10 10.30
N SER A 318 11.58 -0.03 9.65
CA SER A 318 11.91 -1.38 10.15
C SER A 318 13.40 -1.60 10.35
N VAL A 319 14.22 -0.87 9.62
CA VAL A 319 15.70 -0.92 9.75
C VAL A 319 16.24 0.19 10.65
N GLY A 320 15.38 1.12 11.11
CA GLY A 320 15.73 2.21 12.03
C GLY A 320 16.04 3.53 11.32
N GLY A 321 15.53 3.72 10.10
CA GLY A 321 15.77 4.91 9.30
C GLY A 321 17.10 4.89 8.56
N VAL A 322 17.39 6.00 7.87
CA VAL A 322 18.58 6.13 7.00
C VAL A 322 19.88 5.94 7.79
N ASP A 323 20.00 6.49 9.00
CA ASP A 323 21.24 6.38 9.80
C ASP A 323 21.56 4.93 10.17
N GLN A 324 20.56 4.20 10.68
CA GLN A 324 20.72 2.80 11.04
C GLN A 324 20.91 1.90 9.81
N LEU A 325 20.34 2.28 8.67
CA LEU A 325 20.56 1.57 7.42
C LEU A 325 22.05 1.63 7.02
N PHE A 326 22.73 2.77 7.14
CA PHE A 326 24.17 2.89 6.88
C PHE A 326 25.03 2.07 7.84
N GLU A 327 24.64 2.00 9.12
CA GLU A 327 25.35 1.16 10.09
C GLU A 327 25.27 -0.32 9.73
N LYS A 328 24.09 -0.77 9.27
CA LYS A 328 23.84 -2.18 8.90
C LYS A 328 24.38 -2.52 7.52
N LYS A 329 24.42 -1.54 6.61
CA LYS A 329 24.79 -1.69 5.19
C LYS A 329 25.72 -0.58 4.73
N PRO A 330 27.00 -0.59 5.17
CA PRO A 330 27.97 0.44 4.80
C PRO A 330 28.20 0.57 3.29
N ALA A 331 27.95 -0.50 2.53
CA ALA A 331 28.07 -0.53 1.07
C ALA A 331 27.18 0.51 0.38
N ILE A 332 25.99 0.81 0.93
CA ILE A 332 25.12 1.86 0.42
C ILE A 332 25.83 3.22 0.42
N GLY A 333 26.63 3.51 1.45
CA GLY A 333 27.42 4.74 1.55
C GLY A 333 28.52 4.90 0.48
N LEU A 334 28.80 3.85 -0.30
CA LEU A 334 29.75 3.90 -1.41
C LEU A 334 29.07 4.30 -2.74
N THR A 335 27.75 4.36 -2.79
CA THR A 335 27.00 4.83 -3.95
C THR A 335 26.81 6.36 -3.92
N THR A 336 26.52 6.96 -5.06
CA THR A 336 26.19 8.40 -5.15
C THR A 336 24.98 8.73 -4.26
N ALA A 337 23.91 7.91 -4.32
CA ALA A 337 22.73 8.06 -3.45
C ALA A 337 23.11 8.03 -1.97
N GLY A 338 23.97 7.10 -1.58
CA GLY A 338 24.44 6.99 -0.20
C GLY A 338 25.25 8.17 0.27
N GLN A 339 26.20 8.65 -0.54
CA GLN A 339 27.05 9.81 -0.23
C GLN A 339 26.20 11.10 -0.04
N ASN A 340 25.16 11.27 -0.86
CA ASN A 340 24.22 12.38 -0.76
C ASN A 340 23.06 12.12 0.21
N ARG A 341 22.98 10.93 0.82
CA ARG A 341 21.86 10.47 1.67
C ARG A 341 20.51 10.56 0.95
N ARG A 342 20.51 10.37 -0.37
CA ARG A 342 19.39 10.61 -1.26
C ARG A 342 18.44 9.41 -1.27
N PHE A 343 17.53 9.43 -0.31
CA PHE A 343 16.44 8.46 -0.18
C PHE A 343 15.12 9.18 -0.35
N VAL A 344 14.22 8.57 -1.08
CA VAL A 344 12.82 9.00 -1.15
C VAL A 344 11.96 7.86 -0.68
N ASP A 345 11.19 8.09 0.36
CA ASP A 345 10.26 7.10 0.88
C ASP A 345 8.81 7.49 0.64
N MET A 346 7.95 6.49 0.53
CA MET A 346 6.50 6.63 0.44
C MET A 346 5.81 5.47 1.14
N ALA A 347 4.57 5.70 1.60
CA ALA A 347 3.76 4.70 2.30
C ALA A 347 3.61 3.41 1.48
N ASP A 348 3.84 2.26 2.14
CA ASP A 348 3.92 0.93 1.52
C ASP A 348 2.68 0.55 0.72
N ALA A 349 1.48 0.80 1.28
CA ALA A 349 0.21 0.46 0.64
C ALA A 349 -0.10 1.29 -0.62
N VAL A 350 0.72 2.30 -0.94
CA VAL A 350 0.41 3.27 -1.98
C VAL A 350 1.41 3.22 -3.13
N VAL A 351 2.70 3.13 -2.80
CA VAL A 351 3.78 3.40 -3.76
C VAL A 351 3.83 2.44 -4.97
N LEU A 352 3.51 1.16 -4.78
CA LEU A 352 3.40 0.17 -5.86
C LEU A 352 1.97 -0.39 -5.97
N GLY A 353 0.99 0.37 -5.55
CA GLY A 353 -0.41 -0.05 -5.50
C GLY A 353 -1.20 0.22 -6.78
N PHE A 354 -0.57 0.48 -7.90
CA PHE A 354 -1.13 0.77 -9.23
C PHE A 354 -2.66 0.68 -9.33
N GLY A 355 -3.34 1.73 -8.91
CA GLY A 355 -4.80 1.86 -8.87
C GLY A 355 -5.21 3.29 -9.22
N PRO A 356 -6.44 3.70 -8.95
CA PRO A 356 -6.92 5.05 -9.25
C PRO A 356 -6.10 6.18 -8.63
N ARG A 357 -5.29 5.89 -7.58
CA ARG A 357 -4.38 6.87 -6.95
C ARG A 357 -3.05 7.05 -7.68
N THR A 358 -2.74 6.27 -8.70
CA THR A 358 -1.43 6.32 -9.39
C THR A 358 -1.04 7.73 -9.86
N PRO A 359 -1.93 8.57 -10.42
CA PRO A 359 -1.56 9.96 -10.75
C PRO A 359 -1.08 10.75 -9.54
N GLY A 360 -1.75 10.60 -8.40
CA GLY A 360 -1.36 11.24 -7.13
C GLY A 360 -0.05 10.70 -6.55
N VAL A 361 0.24 9.42 -6.75
CA VAL A 361 1.52 8.79 -6.38
C VAL A 361 2.67 9.41 -7.18
N LEU A 362 2.51 9.53 -8.50
CA LEU A 362 3.49 10.16 -9.37
C LEU A 362 3.71 11.64 -8.99
N ASP A 363 2.63 12.40 -8.74
CA ASP A 363 2.73 13.79 -8.28
C ASP A 363 3.51 13.89 -6.96
N ALA A 364 3.19 13.06 -5.97
CA ALA A 364 3.84 13.07 -4.66
C ALA A 364 5.33 12.70 -4.74
N LEU A 365 5.67 11.67 -5.52
CA LEU A 365 7.05 11.25 -5.73
C LEU A 365 7.83 12.30 -6.51
N ALA A 366 7.25 12.89 -7.56
CA ALA A 366 7.91 13.96 -8.31
C ALA A 366 8.27 15.14 -7.42
N ARG A 367 7.37 15.56 -6.52
CA ARG A 367 7.67 16.63 -5.53
C ARG A 367 8.80 16.22 -4.61
N ALA A 368 8.78 15.03 -4.05
CA ALA A 368 9.82 14.55 -3.14
C ALA A 368 11.18 14.38 -3.84
N ILE A 369 11.18 14.12 -5.14
CA ILE A 369 12.40 13.96 -5.94
C ILE A 369 12.91 15.31 -6.46
N TYR A 370 12.05 16.13 -7.01
CA TYR A 370 12.45 17.32 -7.80
C TYR A 370 12.18 18.66 -7.13
N ALA A 371 11.39 18.67 -6.06
CA ALA A 371 11.10 19.86 -5.26
C ALA A 371 11.03 19.54 -3.76
N PRO A 372 12.01 18.79 -3.21
CA PRO A 372 11.98 18.43 -1.81
C PRO A 372 12.04 19.66 -0.92
N THR A 373 11.27 19.62 0.17
CA THR A 373 11.36 20.64 1.24
C THR A 373 12.34 20.19 2.30
N PRO A 374 13.19 21.11 2.83
CA PRO A 374 14.18 20.79 3.88
C PRO A 374 13.58 20.25 5.16
#